data_15550cea3f50d8109879203af500762e
#
_entry.id   15550cea3f50d8109879203af500762e
#
_cell.length_a   1.000
_cell.length_b   1.000
_cell.length_c   1.000
_cell.angle_alpha   90.00
_cell.angle_beta   90.00
_cell.angle_gamma   90.00
#
_symmetry.space_group_name_H-M   'P 1'
#
loop_
_entity.id
_entity.type
_entity.pdbx_description
1 polymer ?
#
loop_
_entity_poly.entity_id
_entity_poly.type
_entity_poly.pdbx_seq_one_letter_code
_entity_poly.pdbx_strand_id
1 'polypeptide(L)'
;MKRCTRLLFVFLLLAMVGNVQAQTLPTIQAIHNVSDPSLDKIDLYVSVSIIVLTTLDNFAYRTSTDTIVGLAGIPIDLGLADSTSGSVQDTLKKFTVILENDKNYLGIGAGVLNPAQFAPNPDGRDTEVNLFVYENAKLSASSAGVVDVLFMHGVTDAPAIDVRVVGGATIANDIQYGDFGSYVSLPPGVHTLEITDASGTNVLGVFTADLSSAAGTVMTIYASGFADPSQNQDGAALGLFATNPLGGTVEFPRVTTGIDDEPGAVANAYRLAQNYPNPFNPSTTIEFALPVSEHVTLAVFDITGKRVATLLDEPVNAGLHRYNWSAKNLPSGAYFYRLQTQNFSQIRKLMLVK
;
A
#
# COMPACT_ATOMS: atom_id res chain seq x y z
N MET A 1 -29.82 4.82 2.29
CA MET A 1 -29.80 3.67 1.36
C MET A 1 -30.26 4.17 -0.01
N LYS A 2 -29.34 4.65 -0.86
CA LYS A 2 -29.64 4.96 -2.28
C LYS A 2 -29.10 3.80 -3.11
N ARG A 3 -29.98 3.20 -3.90
CA ARG A 3 -29.71 2.04 -4.74
C ARG A 3 -28.74 2.42 -5.85
N CYS A 4 -27.65 1.67 -5.98
CA CYS A 4 -26.75 1.71 -7.12
C CYS A 4 -27.56 1.33 -8.38
N THR A 5 -27.80 2.28 -9.25
CA THR A 5 -28.53 2.07 -10.49
C THR A 5 -27.58 1.39 -11.48
N ARG A 6 -27.78 0.10 -11.74
CA ARG A 6 -27.09 -0.62 -12.80
C ARG A 6 -27.48 0.01 -14.13
N LEU A 7 -26.49 0.65 -14.77
CA LEU A 7 -26.67 1.23 -16.10
C LEU A 7 -26.65 0.09 -17.13
N LEU A 8 -27.81 -0.21 -17.67
CA LEU A 8 -28.00 -1.15 -18.79
C LEU A 8 -27.72 -0.40 -20.09
N PHE A 9 -26.58 -0.63 -20.73
CA PHE A 9 -26.29 -0.08 -22.06
C PHE A 9 -27.12 -0.83 -23.13
N VAL A 10 -27.94 -0.09 -23.89
CA VAL A 10 -28.69 -0.61 -25.05
C VAL A 10 -27.75 -0.68 -26.25
N PHE A 11 -27.51 -1.89 -26.75
CA PHE A 11 -26.75 -2.15 -27.97
C PHE A 11 -27.60 -1.90 -29.19
N LEU A 12 -27.14 -1.07 -30.11
CA LEU A 12 -27.62 -1.03 -31.49
C LEU A 12 -26.72 -1.93 -32.35
N LEU A 13 -27.21 -3.10 -32.71
CA LEU A 13 -26.53 -4.10 -33.52
C LEU A 13 -26.63 -3.75 -35.00
N LEU A 14 -25.52 -3.36 -35.65
CA LEU A 14 -25.41 -3.34 -37.12
C LEU A 14 -24.73 -4.64 -37.56
N ALA A 15 -25.48 -5.60 -38.03
CA ALA A 15 -24.94 -6.84 -38.58
C ALA A 15 -24.41 -6.60 -39.99
N MET A 16 -23.12 -6.61 -40.21
CA MET A 16 -22.48 -6.86 -41.51
C MET A 16 -21.89 -8.26 -41.51
N VAL A 17 -22.34 -9.07 -42.48
CA VAL A 17 -21.94 -10.47 -42.67
C VAL A 17 -20.55 -10.49 -43.30
N GLY A 18 -19.55 -10.85 -42.53
CA GLY A 18 -18.22 -11.26 -42.95
C GLY A 18 -17.69 -12.15 -41.83
N ASN A 19 -16.75 -13.08 -42.07
CA ASN A 19 -16.10 -13.89 -41.05
C ASN A 19 -15.36 -13.01 -40.04
N VAL A 20 -16.11 -12.37 -39.15
CA VAL A 20 -15.57 -11.57 -38.03
C VAL A 20 -15.44 -12.53 -36.89
N GLN A 21 -14.18 -12.83 -36.47
CA GLN A 21 -13.94 -13.36 -35.13
C GLN A 21 -14.66 -12.39 -34.19
N ALA A 22 -15.45 -12.93 -33.28
CA ALA A 22 -16.19 -12.13 -32.32
C ALA A 22 -15.12 -11.45 -31.39
N GLN A 23 -14.86 -10.18 -31.63
CA GLN A 23 -14.01 -9.37 -30.79
C GLN A 23 -14.72 -9.10 -29.46
N THR A 24 -14.01 -9.23 -28.36
CA THR A 24 -14.52 -8.83 -27.05
C THR A 24 -14.34 -7.33 -26.88
N LEU A 25 -15.34 -6.67 -26.30
CA LEU A 25 -15.20 -5.25 -25.96
C LEU A 25 -14.12 -5.07 -24.89
N PRO A 26 -13.38 -3.96 -24.96
CA PRO A 26 -12.37 -3.66 -23.94
C PRO A 26 -13.03 -3.48 -22.58
N THR A 27 -12.25 -3.78 -21.54
CA THR A 27 -12.66 -3.47 -20.17
C THR A 27 -11.66 -2.54 -19.52
N ILE A 28 -12.12 -1.75 -18.56
CA ILE A 28 -11.27 -0.85 -17.77
C ILE A 28 -11.70 -0.86 -16.31
N GLN A 29 -10.73 -0.89 -15.42
CA GLN A 29 -10.90 -0.61 -14.00
C GLN A 29 -10.20 0.72 -13.67
N ALA A 30 -10.85 1.59 -12.90
CA ALA A 30 -10.26 2.84 -12.43
C ALA A 30 -9.91 2.78 -10.95
N ILE A 31 -8.76 3.35 -10.58
CA ILE A 31 -8.31 3.52 -9.20
C ILE A 31 -8.02 5.01 -8.96
N HIS A 32 -8.60 5.57 -7.90
CA HIS A 32 -8.29 6.90 -7.45
C HIS A 32 -7.15 6.86 -6.42
N ASN A 33 -5.96 7.22 -6.85
CA ASN A 33 -4.74 7.29 -6.05
C ASN A 33 -4.07 8.67 -6.13
N VAL A 34 -4.85 9.74 -6.39
CA VAL A 34 -4.36 11.12 -6.38
C VAL A 34 -4.13 11.53 -4.93
N SER A 35 -2.87 11.76 -4.55
CA SER A 35 -2.47 11.98 -3.16
C SER A 35 -2.67 13.41 -2.68
N ASP A 36 -3.09 14.35 -3.55
CA ASP A 36 -3.38 15.73 -3.18
C ASP A 36 -4.50 15.79 -2.13
N PRO A 37 -4.27 16.37 -0.94
CA PRO A 37 -5.29 16.44 0.12
C PRO A 37 -6.56 17.18 -0.30
N SER A 38 -6.49 18.08 -1.28
CA SER A 38 -7.67 18.78 -1.80
C SER A 38 -8.56 17.91 -2.66
N LEU A 39 -8.09 16.71 -3.07
CA LEU A 39 -8.76 15.75 -3.94
C LEU A 39 -9.07 14.43 -3.23
N ASP A 40 -9.35 14.44 -1.93
CA ASP A 40 -9.78 13.25 -1.16
C ASP A 40 -11.03 12.60 -1.76
N LYS A 41 -11.86 13.39 -2.44
CA LYS A 41 -12.97 12.92 -3.26
C LYS A 41 -12.99 13.71 -4.55
N ILE A 42 -13.22 13.02 -5.65
CA ILE A 42 -13.32 13.61 -6.97
C ILE A 42 -14.64 13.20 -7.65
N ASP A 43 -15.06 14.02 -8.59
CA ASP A 43 -16.01 13.61 -9.62
C ASP A 43 -15.22 13.28 -10.88
N LEU A 44 -15.42 12.07 -11.42
CA LEU A 44 -14.78 11.62 -12.64
C LEU A 44 -15.79 11.57 -13.76
N TYR A 45 -15.73 12.54 -14.65
CA TYR A 45 -16.59 12.62 -15.86
C TYR A 45 -16.00 11.76 -16.97
N VAL A 46 -16.78 10.81 -17.46
CA VAL A 46 -16.42 9.97 -18.62
C VAL A 46 -17.21 10.48 -19.82
N SER A 47 -16.54 10.99 -20.83
CA SER A 47 -17.18 11.59 -21.98
C SER A 47 -16.56 11.19 -23.32
N VAL A 48 -17.33 11.33 -24.40
CA VAL A 48 -16.87 11.23 -25.78
C VAL A 48 -17.21 12.54 -26.46
N SER A 49 -16.17 13.28 -26.85
CA SER A 49 -16.35 14.65 -27.35
C SER A 49 -17.07 15.51 -26.30
N ILE A 50 -18.26 16.02 -26.63
CA ILE A 50 -19.07 16.88 -25.75
C ILE A 50 -20.14 16.11 -24.96
N ILE A 51 -20.26 14.79 -25.18
CA ILE A 51 -21.28 13.95 -24.56
C ILE A 51 -20.74 13.26 -23.33
N VAL A 52 -21.26 13.61 -22.17
CA VAL A 52 -20.98 12.90 -20.92
C VAL A 52 -21.74 11.57 -20.93
N LEU A 53 -21.00 10.45 -20.87
CA LEU A 53 -21.55 9.11 -20.85
C LEU A 53 -21.97 8.71 -19.42
N THR A 54 -21.12 9.04 -18.46
CA THR A 54 -21.36 8.78 -17.03
C THR A 54 -20.47 9.67 -16.18
N THR A 55 -20.82 9.79 -14.90
CA THR A 55 -20.02 10.43 -13.88
C THR A 55 -19.87 9.47 -12.70
N LEU A 56 -18.66 9.37 -12.15
CA LEU A 56 -18.42 8.73 -10.87
C LEU A 56 -18.37 9.84 -9.82
N ASP A 57 -19.49 10.10 -9.16
CA ASP A 57 -19.59 11.17 -8.18
C ASP A 57 -18.95 10.76 -6.84
N ASN A 58 -18.19 11.66 -6.23
CA ASN A 58 -17.56 11.45 -4.94
C ASN A 58 -16.68 10.19 -4.92
N PHE A 59 -15.94 9.93 -5.99
CA PHE A 59 -14.99 8.82 -6.06
C PHE A 59 -13.87 9.08 -5.07
N ALA A 60 -13.86 8.30 -3.99
CA ALA A 60 -12.98 8.54 -2.86
C ALA A 60 -11.54 8.11 -3.12
N TYR A 61 -10.60 8.83 -2.55
CA TYR A 61 -9.19 8.47 -2.54
C TYR A 61 -8.96 7.05 -1.99
N ARG A 62 -8.01 6.33 -2.58
CA ARG A 62 -7.68 4.94 -2.21
C ARG A 62 -8.81 3.95 -2.46
N THR A 63 -9.70 4.25 -3.42
CA THR A 63 -10.76 3.32 -3.85
C THR A 63 -10.65 2.99 -5.33
N SER A 64 -11.38 1.96 -5.73
CA SER A 64 -11.44 1.48 -7.11
C SER A 64 -12.87 1.22 -7.55
N THR A 65 -13.09 1.27 -8.86
CA THR A 65 -14.31 0.72 -9.48
C THR A 65 -14.21 -0.81 -9.59
N ASP A 66 -15.33 -1.47 -9.85
CA ASP A 66 -15.32 -2.76 -10.55
C ASP A 66 -14.81 -2.56 -11.99
N THR A 67 -14.51 -3.66 -12.67
CA THR A 67 -14.16 -3.65 -14.09
C THR A 67 -15.41 -3.34 -14.91
N ILE A 68 -15.37 -2.30 -15.74
CA ILE A 68 -16.46 -1.85 -16.60
C ILE A 68 -16.12 -2.08 -18.08
N VAL A 69 -17.14 -2.32 -18.89
CA VAL A 69 -16.98 -2.45 -20.35
C VAL A 69 -16.82 -1.07 -20.96
N GLY A 70 -15.78 -0.89 -21.77
CA GLY A 70 -15.46 0.35 -22.46
C GLY A 70 -15.92 0.35 -23.93
N LEU A 71 -15.73 1.49 -24.57
CA LEU A 71 -15.95 1.66 -26.02
C LEU A 71 -14.59 1.57 -26.73
N ALA A 72 -14.52 0.75 -27.78
CA ALA A 72 -13.29 0.57 -28.54
C ALA A 72 -13.13 1.59 -29.68
N GLY A 73 -11.88 1.97 -29.96
CA GLY A 73 -11.48 2.72 -31.15
C GLY A 73 -11.88 4.18 -31.19
N ILE A 74 -12.46 4.72 -30.13
CA ILE A 74 -12.83 6.14 -30.03
C ILE A 74 -12.13 6.81 -28.85
N PRO A 75 -11.77 8.09 -28.96
CA PRO A 75 -11.21 8.84 -27.84
C PRO A 75 -12.27 8.98 -26.73
N ILE A 76 -11.92 8.55 -25.52
CA ILE A 76 -12.72 8.72 -24.31
C ILE A 76 -11.99 9.73 -23.45
N ASP A 77 -12.66 10.81 -23.11
CA ASP A 77 -12.16 11.85 -22.21
C ASP A 77 -12.56 11.53 -20.77
N LEU A 78 -11.59 11.53 -19.87
CA LEU A 78 -11.72 11.36 -18.42
C LEU A 78 -11.43 12.71 -17.78
N GLY A 79 -12.47 13.41 -17.32
CA GLY A 79 -12.38 14.70 -16.66
C GLY A 79 -12.38 14.53 -15.15
N LEU A 80 -11.27 14.83 -14.50
CA LEU A 80 -11.14 14.85 -13.04
C LEU A 80 -11.57 16.23 -12.53
N ALA A 81 -12.55 16.28 -11.64
CA ALA A 81 -13.05 17.50 -11.03
C ALA A 81 -13.17 17.35 -9.52
N ASP A 82 -13.28 18.46 -8.80
CA ASP A 82 -13.59 18.46 -7.38
C ASP A 82 -14.97 17.84 -7.13
N SER A 83 -15.16 17.19 -5.97
CA SER A 83 -16.41 16.53 -5.58
C SER A 83 -17.61 17.49 -5.38
N THR A 84 -17.39 18.80 -5.46
CA THR A 84 -18.42 19.84 -5.45
C THR A 84 -18.75 20.32 -6.85
N SER A 85 -18.17 19.72 -7.88
CA SER A 85 -18.39 20.11 -9.28
C SER A 85 -19.86 19.98 -9.67
N GLY A 86 -20.33 20.89 -10.49
CA GLY A 86 -21.72 20.89 -11.01
C GLY A 86 -21.81 20.34 -12.44
N SER A 87 -20.68 20.22 -13.13
CA SER A 87 -20.68 19.86 -14.55
C SER A 87 -19.27 19.48 -15.04
N VAL A 88 -19.20 18.88 -16.23
CA VAL A 88 -17.91 18.56 -16.88
C VAL A 88 -17.05 19.78 -17.18
N GLN A 89 -17.62 21.00 -17.22
CA GLN A 89 -16.87 22.25 -17.40
C GLN A 89 -16.00 22.59 -16.17
N ASP A 90 -16.29 22.01 -15.01
CA ASP A 90 -15.53 22.20 -13.78
C ASP A 90 -14.30 21.29 -13.71
N THR A 91 -13.97 20.57 -14.80
CA THR A 91 -12.82 19.66 -14.92
C THR A 91 -11.52 20.39 -14.65
N LEU A 92 -10.78 19.94 -13.65
CA LEU A 92 -9.45 20.43 -13.26
C LEU A 92 -8.34 19.84 -14.13
N LYS A 93 -8.45 18.56 -14.48
CA LYS A 93 -7.51 17.82 -15.33
C LYS A 93 -8.28 16.88 -16.24
N LYS A 94 -7.86 16.82 -17.50
CA LYS A 94 -8.46 15.93 -18.51
C LYS A 94 -7.44 14.98 -19.09
N PHE A 95 -7.81 13.70 -19.19
CA PHE A 95 -7.03 12.65 -19.85
C PHE A 95 -7.86 12.07 -20.99
N THR A 96 -7.19 11.71 -22.09
CA THR A 96 -7.86 11.06 -23.22
C THR A 96 -7.27 9.68 -23.41
N VAL A 97 -8.10 8.66 -23.44
CA VAL A 97 -7.71 7.26 -23.67
C VAL A 97 -8.42 6.71 -24.91
N ILE A 98 -7.77 5.81 -25.61
CA ILE A 98 -8.38 5.02 -26.70
C ILE A 98 -8.21 3.56 -26.30
N LEU A 99 -9.34 2.86 -26.14
CA LEU A 99 -9.35 1.45 -25.79
C LEU A 99 -9.43 0.60 -27.06
N GLU A 100 -8.78 -0.53 -27.08
CA GLU A 100 -8.80 -1.48 -28.20
C GLU A 100 -9.57 -2.74 -27.80
N ASN A 101 -10.25 -3.36 -28.78
CA ASN A 101 -10.93 -4.65 -28.57
C ASN A 101 -9.92 -5.71 -28.08
N ASP A 102 -10.43 -6.69 -27.37
CA ASP A 102 -9.69 -7.83 -26.83
C ASP A 102 -8.63 -7.46 -25.79
N LYS A 103 -8.66 -6.22 -25.27
CA LYS A 103 -7.75 -5.74 -24.20
C LYS A 103 -8.53 -5.39 -22.94
N ASN A 104 -7.86 -5.62 -21.79
CA ASN A 104 -8.32 -5.15 -20.49
C ASN A 104 -7.35 -4.10 -19.98
N TYR A 105 -7.86 -3.05 -19.39
CA TYR A 105 -7.08 -1.90 -18.94
C TYR A 105 -7.26 -1.68 -17.45
N LEU A 106 -6.18 -1.20 -16.82
CA LEU A 106 -6.19 -0.66 -15.47
C LEU A 106 -5.71 0.78 -15.55
N GLY A 107 -6.55 1.73 -15.14
CA GLY A 107 -6.21 3.14 -15.07
C GLY A 107 -6.07 3.60 -13.61
N ILE A 108 -4.91 4.13 -13.25
CA ILE A 108 -4.64 4.66 -11.91
C ILE A 108 -4.37 6.16 -12.02
N GLY A 109 -5.30 6.97 -11.48
CA GLY A 109 -5.06 8.40 -11.31
C GLY A 109 -4.16 8.62 -10.09
N ALA A 110 -2.99 9.24 -10.28
CA ALA A 110 -2.07 9.53 -9.18
C ALA A 110 -1.37 10.88 -9.38
N GLY A 111 -0.81 11.44 -8.32
CA GLY A 111 -0.10 12.73 -8.34
C GLY A 111 -0.75 13.80 -7.47
N VAL A 112 -0.36 15.05 -7.72
CA VAL A 112 -0.85 16.25 -7.04
C VAL A 112 -1.20 17.34 -8.06
N LEU A 113 -2.14 18.24 -7.77
CA LEU A 113 -2.57 19.27 -8.72
C LEU A 113 -1.48 20.30 -9.01
N ASN A 114 -0.76 20.70 -7.98
CA ASN A 114 0.29 21.72 -8.10
C ASN A 114 1.59 21.21 -7.46
N PRO A 115 2.46 20.54 -8.24
CA PRO A 115 3.71 19.97 -7.72
C PRO A 115 4.62 20.96 -6.98
N ALA A 116 4.54 22.25 -7.29
CA ALA A 116 5.35 23.26 -6.62
C ALA A 116 5.01 23.47 -5.13
N GLN A 117 3.89 22.94 -4.67
CA GLN A 117 3.45 23.02 -3.27
C GLN A 117 3.77 21.75 -2.46
N PHE A 118 4.42 20.78 -3.08
CA PHE A 118 4.74 19.48 -2.51
C PHE A 118 6.25 19.20 -2.64
N ALA A 119 6.73 18.22 -1.89
CA ALA A 119 8.10 17.77 -2.02
C ALA A 119 8.35 17.20 -3.43
N PRO A 120 9.48 17.56 -4.08
CA PRO A 120 9.79 17.05 -5.41
C PRO A 120 10.10 15.55 -5.33
N ASN A 121 9.81 14.84 -6.43
CA ASN A 121 10.23 13.45 -6.54
C ASN A 121 11.77 13.36 -6.57
N PRO A 122 12.39 12.49 -5.74
CA PRO A 122 13.86 12.38 -5.68
C PRO A 122 14.53 11.97 -6.99
N ASP A 123 13.83 11.23 -7.86
CA ASP A 123 14.32 10.78 -9.17
C ASP A 123 13.96 11.76 -10.30
N GLY A 124 13.40 12.93 -9.96
CA GLY A 124 13.02 13.96 -10.92
C GLY A 124 11.81 13.63 -11.79
N ARG A 125 10.97 12.67 -11.37
CA ARG A 125 9.71 12.35 -12.05
C ARG A 125 8.71 13.49 -11.88
N ASP A 126 7.93 13.74 -12.93
CA ASP A 126 6.80 14.67 -12.85
C ASP A 126 5.72 14.08 -11.95
N THR A 127 5.30 14.85 -10.96
CA THR A 127 4.30 14.46 -9.96
C THR A 127 2.95 15.15 -10.16
N GLU A 128 2.80 15.94 -11.24
CA GLU A 128 1.48 16.47 -11.59
C GLU A 128 0.49 15.34 -11.82
N VAL A 129 -0.77 15.54 -11.37
CA VAL A 129 -1.84 14.54 -11.55
C VAL A 129 -1.83 13.98 -12.97
N ASN A 130 -1.68 12.68 -13.07
CA ASN A 130 -1.67 11.94 -14.33
C ASN A 130 -2.46 10.65 -14.22
N LEU A 131 -2.87 10.11 -15.36
CA LEU A 131 -3.49 8.79 -15.49
C LEU A 131 -2.43 7.80 -16.00
N PHE A 132 -2.07 6.87 -15.14
CA PHE A 132 -1.18 5.76 -15.47
C PHE A 132 -2.01 4.56 -15.93
N VAL A 133 -1.75 4.10 -17.14
CA VAL A 133 -2.55 3.03 -17.76
C VAL A 133 -1.71 1.79 -17.96
N TYR A 134 -2.19 0.66 -17.43
CA TYR A 134 -1.64 -0.67 -17.66
C TYR A 134 -2.53 -1.41 -18.66
N GLU A 135 -1.97 -1.80 -19.80
CA GLU A 135 -2.65 -2.57 -20.82
C GLU A 135 -2.53 -4.09 -20.55
N ASN A 136 -3.52 -4.84 -21.02
CA ASN A 136 -3.59 -6.30 -20.86
C ASN A 136 -3.63 -6.74 -19.40
N ALA A 137 -4.36 -5.98 -18.56
CA ALA A 137 -4.60 -6.33 -17.18
C ALA A 137 -5.30 -7.70 -17.10
N LYS A 138 -4.82 -8.55 -16.18
CA LYS A 138 -5.45 -9.85 -15.94
C LYS A 138 -6.78 -9.68 -15.23
N LEU A 139 -7.78 -10.49 -15.58
CA LEU A 139 -9.05 -10.55 -14.87
C LEU A 139 -9.16 -11.75 -13.91
N SER A 140 -8.23 -12.69 -14.01
CA SER A 140 -8.11 -13.85 -13.12
C SER A 140 -6.66 -14.27 -13.00
N ALA A 141 -6.33 -15.03 -11.96
CA ALA A 141 -4.99 -15.54 -11.78
C ALA A 141 -4.63 -16.58 -12.85
N SER A 142 -3.34 -16.82 -13.02
CA SER A 142 -2.78 -17.81 -13.95
C SER A 142 -3.16 -19.25 -13.60
N SER A 143 -3.51 -19.52 -12.33
CA SER A 143 -4.08 -20.79 -11.88
C SER A 143 -4.94 -20.59 -10.62
N ALA A 144 -5.82 -21.57 -10.33
CA ALA A 144 -6.72 -21.51 -9.19
C ALA A 144 -6.01 -21.57 -7.81
N GLY A 145 -4.75 -22.01 -7.79
CA GLY A 145 -3.99 -22.17 -6.54
C GLY A 145 -3.05 -21.01 -6.19
N VAL A 146 -3.08 -19.94 -6.96
CA VAL A 146 -2.21 -18.77 -6.75
C VAL A 146 -3.02 -17.48 -6.75
N VAL A 147 -2.38 -16.42 -6.28
CA VAL A 147 -2.82 -15.03 -6.43
C VAL A 147 -1.80 -14.34 -7.33
N ASP A 148 -2.24 -13.83 -8.48
CA ASP A 148 -1.36 -13.02 -9.34
C ASP A 148 -1.41 -11.57 -8.85
N VAL A 149 -0.26 -11.02 -8.48
CA VAL A 149 -0.15 -9.64 -8.02
C VAL A 149 0.57 -8.77 -9.04
N LEU A 150 0.00 -7.60 -9.32
CA LEU A 150 0.62 -6.51 -10.07
C LEU A 150 0.87 -5.37 -9.09
N PHE A 151 2.05 -4.76 -9.13
CA PHE A 151 2.37 -3.64 -8.26
C PHE A 151 2.48 -2.33 -9.05
N MET A 152 2.03 -1.21 -8.44
CA MET A 152 2.21 0.15 -8.96
C MET A 152 2.80 1.06 -7.89
N HIS A 153 3.82 1.83 -8.27
CA HIS A 153 4.42 2.84 -7.40
C HIS A 153 3.71 4.19 -7.54
N GLY A 154 2.88 4.53 -6.55
CA GLY A 154 2.07 5.75 -6.57
C GLY A 154 2.45 6.82 -5.54
N VAL A 155 3.64 6.74 -4.91
CA VAL A 155 4.12 7.69 -3.89
C VAL A 155 4.98 8.74 -4.54
N THR A 156 4.50 9.98 -4.57
CA THR A 156 5.11 11.08 -5.36
C THR A 156 6.47 11.53 -4.85
N ASP A 157 6.71 11.49 -3.54
CA ASP A 157 7.92 11.97 -2.85
C ASP A 157 8.91 10.85 -2.47
N ALA A 158 8.66 9.62 -2.95
CA ALA A 158 9.60 8.51 -2.76
C ALA A 158 10.51 8.32 -4.00
N PRO A 159 11.76 7.84 -3.80
CA PRO A 159 12.64 7.42 -4.90
C PRO A 159 12.12 6.12 -5.53
N ALA A 160 12.88 5.58 -6.50
CA ALA A 160 12.67 4.21 -6.97
C ALA A 160 12.67 3.24 -5.79
N ILE A 161 11.74 2.28 -5.82
CA ILE A 161 11.50 1.34 -4.71
C ILE A 161 11.61 -0.10 -5.16
N ASP A 162 12.00 -0.94 -4.20
CA ASP A 162 11.85 -2.39 -4.25
C ASP A 162 10.69 -2.83 -3.36
N VAL A 163 9.94 -3.82 -3.81
CA VAL A 163 8.88 -4.46 -3.02
C VAL A 163 9.10 -5.96 -2.99
N ARG A 164 9.20 -6.53 -1.81
CA ARG A 164 9.44 -7.96 -1.65
C ARG A 164 8.57 -8.59 -0.56
N VAL A 165 8.29 -9.86 -0.72
CA VAL A 165 7.83 -10.70 0.39
C VAL A 165 9.03 -11.00 1.28
N VAL A 166 8.95 -10.71 2.56
CA VAL A 166 10.05 -10.99 3.51
C VAL A 166 10.36 -12.48 3.53
N GLY A 167 11.58 -12.85 3.15
CA GLY A 167 12.01 -14.24 2.99
C GLY A 167 11.45 -14.95 1.75
N GLY A 168 10.90 -14.22 0.78
CA GLY A 168 10.24 -14.77 -0.40
C GLY A 168 10.52 -14.02 -1.70
N ALA A 169 9.50 -13.95 -2.56
CA ALA A 169 9.60 -13.39 -3.90
C ALA A 169 9.76 -11.86 -3.89
N THR A 170 10.50 -11.33 -4.86
CA THR A 170 10.47 -9.90 -5.22
C THR A 170 9.24 -9.64 -6.07
N ILE A 171 8.42 -8.67 -5.65
CA ILE A 171 7.19 -8.26 -6.35
C ILE A 171 7.51 -7.17 -7.37
N ALA A 172 8.36 -6.22 -6.99
CA ALA A 172 8.84 -5.15 -7.86
C ALA A 172 10.27 -4.79 -7.50
N ASN A 173 11.08 -4.39 -8.48
CA ASN A 173 12.48 -4.03 -8.32
C ASN A 173 12.78 -2.76 -9.10
N ASP A 174 13.41 -1.78 -8.46
CA ASP A 174 13.84 -0.50 -9.03
C ASP A 174 12.71 0.26 -9.75
N ILE A 175 11.46 0.12 -9.31
CA ILE A 175 10.36 0.81 -9.97
C ILE A 175 10.23 2.25 -9.48
N GLN A 176 10.15 3.18 -10.44
CA GLN A 176 9.99 4.60 -10.18
C GLN A 176 8.52 4.99 -10.04
N TYR A 177 8.27 6.19 -9.50
CA TYR A 177 6.92 6.75 -9.42
C TYR A 177 6.19 6.70 -10.76
N GLY A 178 4.97 6.18 -10.77
CA GLY A 178 4.13 5.99 -11.94
C GLY A 178 4.33 4.66 -12.68
N ASP A 179 5.39 3.90 -12.36
CA ASP A 179 5.67 2.64 -13.04
C ASP A 179 4.87 1.48 -12.44
N PHE A 180 4.56 0.51 -13.30
CA PHE A 180 4.00 -0.78 -12.92
C PHE A 180 5.12 -1.84 -12.95
N GLY A 181 5.09 -2.74 -11.98
CA GLY A 181 5.88 -3.98 -12.03
C GLY A 181 5.33 -4.98 -13.04
N SER A 182 5.82 -6.20 -12.97
CA SER A 182 5.27 -7.35 -13.69
C SER A 182 4.39 -8.19 -12.78
N TYR A 183 3.50 -9.00 -13.35
CA TYR A 183 2.73 -9.96 -12.56
C TYR A 183 3.63 -11.00 -11.88
N VAL A 184 3.46 -11.15 -10.57
CA VAL A 184 4.12 -12.17 -9.75
C VAL A 184 3.06 -13.04 -9.11
N SER A 185 3.21 -14.37 -9.21
CA SER A 185 2.29 -15.31 -8.59
C SER A 185 2.74 -15.62 -7.16
N LEU A 186 1.87 -15.39 -6.20
CA LEU A 186 2.08 -15.71 -4.79
C LEU A 186 1.14 -16.85 -4.35
N PRO A 187 1.54 -17.71 -3.40
CA PRO A 187 0.59 -18.62 -2.78
C PRO A 187 -0.45 -17.83 -1.96
N PRO A 188 -1.71 -18.32 -1.86
CA PRO A 188 -2.65 -17.77 -0.89
C PRO A 188 -2.10 -17.88 0.53
N GLY A 189 -2.32 -16.85 1.36
CA GLY A 189 -1.82 -16.82 2.73
C GLY A 189 -1.54 -15.42 3.21
N VAL A 190 -1.01 -15.31 4.42
CA VAL A 190 -0.57 -14.03 4.99
C VAL A 190 0.89 -13.82 4.67
N HIS A 191 1.20 -12.70 4.01
CA HIS A 191 2.55 -12.31 3.62
C HIS A 191 2.96 -11.02 4.33
N THR A 192 4.23 -10.92 4.69
CA THR A 192 4.82 -9.65 5.09
C THR A 192 5.50 -9.04 3.88
N LEU A 193 5.02 -7.88 3.45
CA LEU A 193 5.59 -7.12 2.34
C LEU A 193 6.48 -6.01 2.90
N GLU A 194 7.69 -5.89 2.37
CA GLU A 194 8.62 -4.84 2.72
C GLU A 194 8.86 -3.96 1.49
N ILE A 195 8.76 -2.64 1.69
CA ILE A 195 9.10 -1.62 0.70
C ILE A 195 10.41 -0.97 1.14
N THR A 196 11.40 -0.98 0.27
CA THR A 196 12.68 -0.30 0.48
C THR A 196 12.95 0.68 -0.66
N ASP A 197 13.93 1.58 -0.47
CA ASP A 197 14.52 2.25 -1.63
C ASP A 197 15.26 1.23 -2.53
N ALA A 198 15.60 1.63 -3.75
CA ALA A 198 16.30 0.79 -4.73
C ALA A 198 17.67 0.27 -4.24
N SER A 199 18.28 0.89 -3.21
CA SER A 199 19.51 0.37 -2.59
C SER A 199 19.24 -0.82 -1.65
N GLY A 200 17.99 -1.05 -1.27
CA GLY A 200 17.58 -2.05 -0.29
C GLY A 200 18.01 -1.73 1.15
N THR A 201 18.52 -0.52 1.41
CA THR A 201 19.05 -0.14 2.73
C THR A 201 18.05 0.62 3.59
N ASN A 202 17.21 1.46 2.97
CA ASN A 202 16.22 2.24 3.69
C ASN A 202 14.85 1.58 3.55
N VAL A 203 14.28 1.12 4.66
CA VAL A 203 12.92 0.55 4.70
C VAL A 203 11.92 1.68 4.79
N LEU A 204 11.10 1.86 3.76
CA LEU A 204 10.03 2.86 3.71
C LEU A 204 8.77 2.37 4.43
N GLY A 205 8.55 1.06 4.47
CA GLY A 205 7.42 0.48 5.17
C GLY A 205 7.40 -1.04 5.13
N VAL A 206 6.75 -1.64 6.13
CA VAL A 206 6.47 -3.08 6.20
C VAL A 206 4.98 -3.25 6.40
N PHE A 207 4.36 -4.16 5.66
CA PHE A 207 2.90 -4.32 5.61
C PHE A 207 2.51 -5.79 5.71
N THR A 208 1.35 -6.06 6.29
CA THR A 208 0.76 -7.40 6.32
C THR A 208 -0.26 -7.54 5.20
N ALA A 209 0.02 -8.36 4.21
CA ALA A 209 -0.90 -8.67 3.12
C ALA A 209 -1.58 -10.01 3.38
N ASP A 210 -2.85 -9.99 3.79
CA ASP A 210 -3.64 -11.22 3.92
C ASP A 210 -4.30 -11.57 2.58
N LEU A 211 -3.69 -12.53 1.88
CA LEU A 211 -4.18 -13.08 0.61
C LEU A 211 -4.83 -14.46 0.80
N SER A 212 -5.17 -14.86 2.03
CA SER A 212 -5.67 -16.21 2.33
C SER A 212 -6.97 -16.56 1.59
N SER A 213 -7.82 -15.58 1.34
CA SER A 213 -9.09 -15.75 0.61
C SER A 213 -8.99 -15.42 -0.89
N ALA A 214 -7.82 -15.07 -1.41
CA ALA A 214 -7.64 -14.55 -2.76
C ALA A 214 -7.19 -15.61 -3.78
N ALA A 215 -7.24 -16.90 -3.45
CA ALA A 215 -6.86 -17.99 -4.37
C ALA A 215 -7.61 -17.90 -5.71
N GLY A 216 -6.89 -18.00 -6.83
CA GLY A 216 -7.45 -17.90 -8.18
C GLY A 216 -7.78 -16.46 -8.62
N THR A 217 -7.52 -15.45 -7.79
CA THR A 217 -7.78 -14.05 -8.14
C THR A 217 -6.51 -13.32 -8.55
N VAL A 218 -6.69 -12.20 -9.24
CA VAL A 218 -5.64 -11.22 -9.48
C VAL A 218 -5.84 -10.03 -8.55
N MET A 219 -4.75 -9.48 -8.03
CA MET A 219 -4.76 -8.30 -7.17
C MET A 219 -3.82 -7.24 -7.74
N THR A 220 -4.31 -6.01 -7.87
CA THR A 220 -3.46 -4.86 -8.10
C THR A 220 -3.12 -4.25 -6.75
N ILE A 221 -1.84 -4.31 -6.39
CA ILE A 221 -1.30 -3.69 -5.18
C ILE A 221 -0.69 -2.35 -5.58
N TYR A 222 -0.98 -1.29 -4.84
CA TYR A 222 -0.42 0.03 -5.12
C TYR A 222 0.01 0.74 -3.84
N ALA A 223 1.18 1.36 -3.91
CA ALA A 223 1.65 2.27 -2.87
C ALA A 223 0.97 3.63 -3.04
N SER A 224 0.56 4.24 -1.95
CA SER A 224 -0.30 5.42 -1.92
C SER A 224 0.10 6.36 -0.78
N GLY A 225 -0.11 7.65 -0.96
CA GLY A 225 0.22 8.67 0.03
C GLY A 225 1.62 9.25 -0.16
N PHE A 226 2.18 9.74 0.92
CA PHE A 226 3.48 10.40 0.95
C PHE A 226 4.44 9.66 1.87
N ALA A 227 5.72 9.60 1.47
CA ALA A 227 6.79 9.08 2.31
C ALA A 227 7.03 10.01 3.52
N ASP A 228 6.96 11.33 3.29
CA ASP A 228 7.03 12.36 4.33
C ASP A 228 5.80 13.30 4.25
N PRO A 229 4.72 13.02 4.99
CA PRO A 229 3.55 13.89 5.04
C PRO A 229 3.84 15.35 5.43
N SER A 230 4.83 15.59 6.30
CA SER A 230 5.13 16.93 6.83
C SER A 230 5.62 17.89 5.75
N GLN A 231 6.23 17.38 4.68
CA GLN A 231 6.66 18.14 3.52
C GLN A 231 5.58 18.21 2.42
N ASN A 232 4.44 17.57 2.66
CA ASN A 232 3.39 17.32 1.68
C ASN A 232 1.99 17.71 2.23
N GLN A 233 1.89 18.92 2.83
CA GLN A 233 0.65 19.51 3.33
C GLN A 233 -0.07 18.62 4.37
N ASP A 234 0.69 17.85 5.17
CA ASP A 234 0.17 16.85 6.13
C ASP A 234 -0.79 15.84 5.46
N GLY A 235 -0.57 15.55 4.18
CA GLY A 235 -1.34 14.57 3.42
C GLY A 235 -1.21 13.16 3.98
N ALA A 236 -1.96 12.23 3.42
CA ALA A 236 -1.99 10.86 3.90
C ALA A 236 -0.60 10.18 3.82
N ALA A 237 -0.17 9.56 4.90
CA ALA A 237 1.10 8.83 4.95
C ALA A 237 1.10 7.62 4.01
N LEU A 238 2.31 7.17 3.64
CA LEU A 238 2.52 5.96 2.84
C LEU A 238 1.73 4.79 3.40
N GLY A 239 0.82 4.27 2.58
CA GLY A 239 0.05 3.07 2.81
C GLY A 239 0.13 2.12 1.62
N LEU A 240 -0.22 0.88 1.85
CA LEU A 240 -0.28 -0.15 0.82
C LEU A 240 -1.71 -0.65 0.68
N PHE A 241 -2.24 -0.58 -0.53
CA PHE A 241 -3.63 -0.92 -0.84
C PHE A 241 -3.68 -1.95 -1.95
N ALA A 242 -4.73 -2.75 -1.96
CA ALA A 242 -4.96 -3.74 -2.99
C ALA A 242 -6.41 -3.74 -3.45
N THR A 243 -6.63 -3.97 -4.74
CA THR A 243 -7.94 -4.17 -5.35
C THR A 243 -7.93 -5.35 -6.29
N ASN A 244 -9.09 -5.92 -6.59
CA ASN A 244 -9.28 -6.95 -7.59
C ASN A 244 -10.23 -6.47 -8.70
N PRO A 245 -10.42 -7.19 -9.81
CA PRO A 245 -11.29 -6.78 -10.92
C PRO A 245 -12.76 -6.60 -10.57
N LEU A 246 -13.23 -7.10 -9.43
CA LEU A 246 -14.60 -6.91 -8.95
C LEU A 246 -14.79 -5.62 -8.15
N GLY A 247 -13.74 -4.80 -8.05
CA GLY A 247 -13.73 -3.61 -7.23
C GLY A 247 -13.52 -3.93 -5.75
N GLY A 248 -13.64 -2.89 -4.94
CA GLY A 248 -13.37 -2.97 -3.51
C GLY A 248 -11.88 -2.90 -3.20
N THR A 249 -11.52 -2.00 -2.32
CA THR A 249 -10.13 -1.80 -1.92
C THR A 249 -9.92 -2.29 -0.50
N VAL A 250 -8.80 -2.97 -0.27
CA VAL A 250 -8.35 -3.44 1.02
C VAL A 250 -7.05 -2.72 1.34
N GLU A 251 -6.95 -2.12 2.52
CA GLU A 251 -5.70 -1.62 3.06
C GLU A 251 -4.92 -2.77 3.69
N PHE A 252 -3.65 -2.88 3.34
CA PHE A 252 -2.73 -3.77 4.05
C PHE A 252 -2.17 -3.04 5.26
N PRO A 253 -2.50 -3.49 6.48
CA PRO A 253 -2.05 -2.80 7.68
C PRO A 253 -0.53 -2.72 7.72
N ARG A 254 -0.02 -1.52 7.99
CA ARG A 254 1.40 -1.32 8.24
C ARG A 254 1.79 -2.11 9.48
N VAL A 255 2.83 -2.92 9.35
CA VAL A 255 3.46 -3.54 10.51
C VAL A 255 4.16 -2.42 11.25
N THR A 256 3.44 -1.80 12.16
CA THR A 256 4.09 -0.94 13.13
C THR A 256 4.91 -1.88 14.02
N THR A 257 6.21 -1.94 13.78
CA THR A 257 7.17 -2.48 14.76
C THR A 257 7.17 -1.56 15.98
N GLY A 258 6.03 -0.95 16.22
CA GLY A 258 5.81 -0.07 17.34
C GLY A 258 6.66 1.18 17.39
N ILE A 259 7.02 1.71 16.21
CA ILE A 259 7.74 2.96 16.09
C ILE A 259 7.26 3.63 14.82
N ASP A 260 6.83 4.87 14.95
CA ASP A 260 6.84 5.80 13.85
C ASP A 260 8.30 5.95 13.45
N ASP A 261 8.72 5.33 12.33
CA ASP A 261 10.03 5.53 11.70
C ASP A 261 10.04 6.91 11.00
N GLU A 262 9.87 7.97 11.76
CA GLU A 262 10.34 9.29 11.40
C GLU A 262 11.85 9.33 11.74
N PRO A 263 12.76 9.59 10.79
CA PRO A 263 14.14 9.88 11.11
C PRO A 263 14.19 11.15 11.96
N GLY A 264 14.26 10.98 13.29
CA GLY A 264 14.22 12.07 14.25
C GLY A 264 12.98 12.13 15.14
N ALA A 265 11.99 11.23 14.99
CA ALA A 265 10.86 11.15 15.89
C ALA A 265 11.36 10.82 17.30
N VAL A 266 11.35 11.81 18.18
CA VAL A 266 11.45 11.61 19.62
C VAL A 266 10.22 10.78 20.00
N ALA A 267 10.45 9.58 20.57
CA ALA A 267 9.34 8.73 21.03
C ALA A 267 8.49 9.55 22.01
N ASN A 268 7.22 9.81 21.65
CA ASN A 268 6.33 10.64 22.47
C ASN A 268 5.85 9.91 23.74
N ALA A 269 6.14 8.60 23.88
CA ALA A 269 5.77 7.79 25.03
C ALA A 269 6.73 6.62 25.25
N TYR A 270 6.81 6.16 26.51
CA TYR A 270 7.49 4.91 26.83
C TYR A 270 6.77 3.72 26.22
N ARG A 271 7.54 2.77 25.69
CA ARG A 271 6.99 1.54 25.12
C ARG A 271 7.95 0.38 25.26
N LEU A 272 7.39 -0.81 25.50
CA LEU A 272 8.07 -2.09 25.36
C LEU A 272 7.27 -2.96 24.39
N ALA A 273 7.83 -3.28 23.23
CA ALA A 273 7.19 -4.11 22.22
C ALA A 273 7.25 -5.61 22.59
N GLN A 274 6.41 -6.42 21.95
CA GLN A 274 6.52 -7.88 22.00
C GLN A 274 7.79 -8.30 21.26
N ASN A 275 8.59 -9.21 21.86
CA ASN A 275 9.79 -9.73 21.19
C ASN A 275 9.43 -10.51 19.92
N TYR A 276 10.28 -10.42 18.91
CA TYR A 276 10.10 -11.13 17.65
C TYR A 276 11.41 -11.81 17.20
N PRO A 277 11.31 -13.10 16.78
CA PRO A 277 10.15 -13.98 16.83
C PRO A 277 9.72 -14.35 18.24
N ASN A 278 8.45 -14.73 18.41
CA ASN A 278 7.91 -15.30 19.65
C ASN A 278 6.79 -16.32 19.32
N PRO A 279 6.97 -17.64 19.50
CA PRO A 279 8.13 -18.32 20.11
C PRO A 279 9.44 -18.13 19.34
N PHE A 280 10.60 -18.25 20.04
CA PHE A 280 11.92 -18.03 19.43
C PHE A 280 12.90 -19.20 19.70
N ASN A 281 13.94 -19.37 18.83
CA ASN A 281 14.95 -20.40 18.92
C ASN A 281 16.31 -19.94 18.35
N PRO A 282 17.36 -19.83 19.11
CA PRO A 282 17.42 -19.41 20.50
C PRO A 282 17.48 -17.87 20.61
N SER A 283 17.34 -17.14 19.49
CA SER A 283 17.54 -15.69 19.42
C SER A 283 16.23 -14.97 19.11
N THR A 284 16.09 -13.77 19.69
CA THR A 284 14.95 -12.89 19.48
C THR A 284 15.39 -11.43 19.62
N THR A 285 14.63 -10.52 19.03
CA THR A 285 14.83 -9.08 19.16
C THR A 285 13.77 -8.50 20.11
N ILE A 286 14.22 -7.67 21.04
CA ILE A 286 13.37 -6.89 21.95
C ILE A 286 13.51 -5.42 21.55
N GLU A 287 12.39 -4.76 21.34
CA GLU A 287 12.33 -3.34 21.00
C GLU A 287 11.68 -2.53 22.11
N PHE A 288 12.18 -1.30 22.34
CA PHE A 288 11.58 -0.36 23.27
C PHE A 288 11.83 1.08 22.83
N ALA A 289 10.96 1.99 23.27
CA ALA A 289 11.03 3.40 22.97
C ALA A 289 11.07 4.24 24.25
N LEU A 290 11.84 5.33 24.22
CA LEU A 290 12.04 6.29 25.32
C LEU A 290 11.70 7.71 24.85
N PRO A 291 10.78 8.42 25.51
CA PRO A 291 10.47 9.81 25.16
C PRO A 291 11.59 10.78 25.59
N VAL A 292 12.41 10.41 26.54
CA VAL A 292 13.54 11.19 27.08
C VAL A 292 14.74 10.30 27.33
N SER A 293 15.95 10.88 27.27
CA SER A 293 17.18 10.16 27.62
C SER A 293 17.23 9.90 29.12
N GLU A 294 17.35 8.63 29.53
CA GLU A 294 17.38 8.24 30.93
C GLU A 294 18.08 6.88 31.16
N HIS A 295 18.27 6.49 32.40
CA HIS A 295 18.82 5.20 32.75
C HIS A 295 17.76 4.09 32.55
N VAL A 296 18.14 3.04 31.82
CA VAL A 296 17.26 1.93 31.43
C VAL A 296 17.81 0.61 31.96
N THR A 297 16.96 -0.17 32.61
CA THR A 297 17.21 -1.57 32.92
C THR A 297 16.30 -2.46 32.10
N LEU A 298 16.85 -3.31 31.22
CA LEU A 298 16.13 -4.37 30.52
C LEU A 298 16.59 -5.72 31.05
N ALA A 299 15.72 -6.45 31.72
CA ALA A 299 16.06 -7.71 32.38
C ALA A 299 15.06 -8.82 32.07
N VAL A 300 15.55 -10.07 32.07
CA VAL A 300 14.73 -11.28 31.83
C VAL A 300 14.58 -12.09 33.11
N PHE A 301 13.38 -12.61 33.33
CA PHE A 301 12.97 -13.35 34.51
C PHE A 301 12.37 -14.70 34.12
N ASP A 302 12.54 -15.72 34.93
CA ASP A 302 11.83 -16.98 34.84
C ASP A 302 10.39 -16.88 35.42
N ILE A 303 9.63 -17.97 35.33
CA ILE A 303 8.26 -18.05 35.84
C ILE A 303 8.15 -17.87 37.36
N THR A 304 9.25 -18.00 38.10
CA THR A 304 9.29 -17.80 39.56
C THR A 304 9.60 -16.34 39.94
N GLY A 305 9.86 -15.50 38.93
CA GLY A 305 10.28 -14.11 39.15
C GLY A 305 11.77 -13.93 39.40
N LYS A 306 12.57 -15.00 39.29
CA LYS A 306 14.04 -14.92 39.45
C LYS A 306 14.62 -14.32 38.16
N ARG A 307 15.46 -13.31 38.32
CA ARG A 307 16.19 -12.70 37.20
C ARG A 307 17.23 -13.68 36.64
N VAL A 308 17.09 -14.02 35.34
CA VAL A 308 17.98 -14.95 34.63
C VAL A 308 18.96 -14.27 33.70
N ALA A 309 18.66 -13.02 33.30
CA ALA A 309 19.61 -12.19 32.53
C ALA A 309 19.31 -10.70 32.75
N THR A 310 20.39 -9.88 32.69
CA THR A 310 20.29 -8.43 32.50
C THR A 310 20.83 -8.15 31.12
N LEU A 311 19.96 -7.58 30.23
CA LEU A 311 20.29 -7.32 28.85
C LEU A 311 20.85 -5.92 28.66
N LEU A 312 20.37 -4.96 29.46
CA LEU A 312 20.77 -3.57 29.44
C LEU A 312 20.66 -3.00 30.84
N ASP A 313 21.62 -2.16 31.26
CA ASP A 313 21.60 -1.45 32.55
C ASP A 313 22.53 -0.22 32.44
N GLU A 314 22.10 0.78 31.64
CA GLU A 314 22.91 1.95 31.30
C GLU A 314 22.04 3.15 30.90
N PRO A 315 22.63 4.38 30.83
CA PRO A 315 21.98 5.53 30.23
C PRO A 315 21.72 5.29 28.71
N VAL A 316 20.50 5.55 28.29
CA VAL A 316 20.06 5.38 26.88
C VAL A 316 19.44 6.69 26.41
N ASN A 317 19.75 7.11 25.19
CA ASN A 317 19.19 8.32 24.61
C ASN A 317 17.68 8.18 24.35
N ALA A 318 16.97 9.33 24.25
CA ALA A 318 15.61 9.32 23.73
C ALA A 318 15.58 8.71 22.32
N GLY A 319 14.49 8.03 22.01
CA GLY A 319 14.28 7.36 20.71
C GLY A 319 13.98 5.88 20.84
N LEU A 320 14.18 5.21 19.73
CA LEU A 320 13.92 3.80 19.56
C LEU A 320 15.18 2.98 19.73
N HIS A 321 15.04 1.82 20.40
CA HIS A 321 16.14 0.90 20.66
C HIS A 321 15.75 -0.54 20.36
N ARG A 322 16.68 -1.26 19.74
CA ARG A 322 16.58 -2.69 19.45
C ARG A 322 17.70 -3.45 20.15
N TYR A 323 17.32 -4.51 20.83
CA TYR A 323 18.27 -5.39 21.52
C TYR A 323 18.12 -6.83 21.05
N ASN A 324 19.14 -7.36 20.38
CA ASN A 324 19.18 -8.76 19.95
C ASN A 324 19.67 -9.63 21.11
N TRP A 325 18.85 -10.56 21.55
CA TRP A 325 19.15 -11.45 22.65
C TRP A 325 19.18 -12.91 22.24
N SER A 326 20.17 -13.65 22.75
CA SER A 326 20.31 -15.10 22.53
C SER A 326 20.24 -15.86 23.85
N ALA A 327 19.22 -16.71 23.98
CA ALA A 327 18.95 -17.52 25.17
C ALA A 327 19.57 -18.93 25.10
N LYS A 328 20.73 -19.09 24.44
CA LYS A 328 21.38 -20.40 24.22
C LYS A 328 21.52 -21.24 25.48
N ASN A 329 21.73 -20.60 26.62
CA ASN A 329 22.01 -21.27 27.91
C ASN A 329 20.77 -21.46 28.79
N LEU A 330 19.59 -21.06 28.33
CA LEU A 330 18.35 -21.23 29.06
C LEU A 330 17.55 -22.44 28.54
N PRO A 331 16.84 -23.19 29.40
CA PRO A 331 15.93 -24.26 28.95
C PRO A 331 14.71 -23.71 28.19
N SER A 332 14.08 -24.54 27.36
CA SER A 332 12.80 -24.21 26.73
C SER A 332 11.76 -23.90 27.81
N GLY A 333 10.92 -22.89 27.57
CA GLY A 333 9.90 -22.48 28.53
C GLY A 333 9.45 -21.04 28.38
N ALA A 334 8.54 -20.65 29.27
CA ALA A 334 8.06 -19.28 29.36
C ALA A 334 8.96 -18.43 30.24
N TYR A 335 9.28 -17.25 29.76
CA TYR A 335 10.02 -16.22 30.46
C TYR A 335 9.30 -14.89 30.37
N PHE A 336 9.74 -13.92 31.17
CA PHE A 336 9.25 -12.55 31.13
C PHE A 336 10.43 -11.60 31.00
N TYR A 337 10.27 -10.53 30.25
CA TYR A 337 11.24 -9.45 30.24
C TYR A 337 10.59 -8.15 30.68
N ARG A 338 11.36 -7.35 31.39
CA ARG A 338 10.91 -6.08 31.95
C ARG A 338 11.84 -4.97 31.51
N LEU A 339 11.24 -3.92 30.95
CA LEU A 339 11.84 -2.62 30.79
C LEU A 339 11.49 -1.79 32.02
N GLN A 340 12.49 -1.21 32.66
CA GLN A 340 12.33 -0.34 33.81
C GLN A 340 13.18 0.90 33.65
N THR A 341 12.58 2.06 33.87
CA THR A 341 13.21 3.38 33.92
C THR A 341 12.80 4.07 35.21
N GLN A 342 13.17 5.33 35.39
CA GLN A 342 12.75 6.09 36.57
C GLN A 342 11.22 6.32 36.59
N ASN A 343 10.60 6.49 35.43
CA ASN A 343 9.20 6.88 35.30
C ASN A 343 8.30 5.84 34.65
N PHE A 344 8.87 4.68 34.24
CA PHE A 344 8.14 3.67 33.50
C PHE A 344 8.58 2.25 33.87
N SER A 345 7.61 1.33 33.90
CA SER A 345 7.88 -0.12 34.02
C SER A 345 6.84 -0.90 33.24
N GLN A 346 7.29 -1.76 32.32
CA GLN A 346 6.43 -2.66 31.57
C GLN A 346 7.05 -4.05 31.48
N ILE A 347 6.19 -5.08 31.51
CA ILE A 347 6.58 -6.50 31.42
C ILE A 347 5.89 -7.14 30.21
N ARG A 348 6.61 -7.99 29.50
CA ARG A 348 6.11 -8.84 28.42
C ARG A 348 6.54 -10.28 28.60
N LYS A 349 5.75 -11.22 28.04
CA LYS A 349 6.03 -12.65 28.04
C LYS A 349 6.77 -13.05 26.77
N LEU A 350 7.72 -13.99 26.88
CA LEU A 350 8.38 -14.62 25.74
C LEU A 350 8.42 -16.14 25.90
N MET A 351 8.46 -16.87 24.78
CA MET A 351 8.48 -18.32 24.74
C MET A 351 9.71 -18.82 24.02
N LEU A 352 10.60 -19.49 24.74
CA LEU A 352 11.79 -20.13 24.18
C LEU A 352 11.45 -21.59 23.82
N VAL A 353 11.72 -21.95 22.58
CA VAL A 353 11.57 -23.32 22.05
C VAL A 353 12.93 -23.75 21.48
N LYS A 354 13.45 -24.85 21.91
CA LYS A 354 14.71 -25.45 21.40
C LYS A 354 14.39 -26.78 20.73
#